data_7f2b8a82ddb4544f211aaed9d178b975
#
_entry.id   7f2b8a82ddb4544f211aaed9d178b975
#
_cell.length_a   1.000
_cell.length_b   1.000
_cell.length_c   1.000
_cell.angle_alpha   90.00
_cell.angle_beta   90.00
_cell.angle_gamma   90.00
#
_symmetry.space_group_name_H-M   'P 1'
#
loop_
_entity.id
_entity.type
_entity.pdbx_description
1 polymer ?
#
loop_
_entity_poly.entity_id
_entity_poly.type
_entity_poly.pdbx_seq_one_letter_code
_entity_poly.pdbx_strand_id
1 'polypeptide(L)'
;MKYLYQFFLLTTIVVFNLQCTKTDSADAGNFASNGGTGTGGSTARFTIVGNYLYTVDKQNLKVFSLSNLAEPVLKNTVSVGFEIETIYPFKDKLFIGSTSVVYIFSITNPEIPERLSTAISPNVLRRCDPVIARDTVAYATLRTNSECGGGTQSILAVYDIRNIANPVQKTFRNLQEPYGLGFADTCLYVATQTGLNVYSIATEYNPVFLRTIRNQDWFFDVIPYGNTLIAWTKDGVILFDITNKGNPAFITKII
;
A
#
# COMPACT_ATOMS: atom_id res chain seq x y z
N MET A 1 -63.86 13.75 29.42
CA MET A 1 -62.50 13.43 29.88
C MET A 1 -61.81 12.66 28.78
N LYS A 2 -60.94 13.33 28.01
CA LYS A 2 -60.23 12.75 26.87
C LYS A 2 -58.76 12.62 27.28
N TYR A 3 -58.23 11.39 27.40
CA TYR A 3 -56.84 11.15 27.61
C TYR A 3 -56.11 11.11 26.25
N LEU A 4 -55.23 12.09 26.06
CA LEU A 4 -54.35 12.21 24.90
C LEU A 4 -53.08 11.44 25.20
N TYR A 5 -52.88 10.27 24.56
CA TYR A 5 -51.64 9.54 24.60
C TYR A 5 -50.67 10.13 23.56
N GLN A 6 -49.67 10.85 24.03
CA GLN A 6 -48.51 11.23 23.21
C GLN A 6 -47.59 10.02 23.09
N PHE A 7 -47.56 9.44 21.92
CA PHE A 7 -46.60 8.42 21.51
C PHE A 7 -45.28 9.12 21.22
N PHE A 8 -44.31 9.02 22.15
CA PHE A 8 -42.96 9.47 21.92
C PHE A 8 -42.25 8.39 21.10
N LEU A 9 -42.16 8.60 19.78
CA LEU A 9 -41.40 7.76 18.87
C LEU A 9 -39.90 8.08 19.07
N LEU A 10 -39.23 7.27 19.88
CA LEU A 10 -37.78 7.34 20.06
C LEU A 10 -37.12 6.71 18.84
N THR A 11 -36.83 7.53 17.83
CA THR A 11 -36.00 7.12 16.70
C THR A 11 -34.55 7.01 17.18
N THR A 12 -34.14 5.82 17.55
CA THR A 12 -32.73 5.47 17.74
C THR A 12 -32.04 5.51 16.40
N ILE A 13 -31.32 6.60 16.15
CA ILE A 13 -30.37 6.67 15.02
C ILE A 13 -29.20 5.75 15.38
N VAL A 14 -29.23 4.55 14.82
CA VAL A 14 -28.07 3.66 14.84
C VAL A 14 -27.05 4.23 13.87
N VAL A 15 -26.16 5.06 14.37
CA VAL A 15 -24.97 5.48 13.64
C VAL A 15 -24.08 4.24 13.53
N PHE A 16 -24.11 3.58 12.37
CA PHE A 16 -23.13 2.58 12.02
C PHE A 16 -21.75 3.28 11.97
N ASN A 17 -21.01 3.18 13.06
CA ASN A 17 -19.60 3.53 13.05
C ASN A 17 -18.87 2.50 12.18
N LEU A 18 -18.73 2.79 10.89
CA LEU A 18 -17.79 2.11 10.01
C LEU A 18 -16.37 2.51 10.46
N GLN A 19 -15.90 1.86 11.50
CA GLN A 19 -14.54 2.01 11.98
C GLN A 19 -13.76 0.78 11.52
N CYS A 20 -12.49 0.97 11.18
CA CYS A 20 -11.57 -0.13 10.99
C CYS A 20 -11.39 -0.83 12.34
N THR A 21 -11.93 -2.02 12.49
CA THR A 21 -11.80 -2.81 13.70
C THR A 21 -10.65 -3.78 13.59
N LYS A 22 -9.99 -4.03 14.71
CA LYS A 22 -8.97 -5.06 14.81
C LYS A 22 -9.67 -6.43 14.69
N THR A 23 -9.39 -7.16 13.62
CA THR A 23 -9.74 -8.58 13.55
C THR A 23 -8.58 -9.37 14.15
N ASP A 24 -8.85 -10.15 15.20
CA ASP A 24 -7.88 -11.04 15.83
C ASP A 24 -7.59 -12.26 14.93
N SER A 25 -7.11 -12.02 13.74
CA SER A 25 -6.52 -13.06 12.91
C SER A 25 -5.93 -12.45 11.66
N ALA A 26 -4.70 -12.21 11.71
CA ALA A 26 -3.74 -12.43 10.65
C ALA A 26 -2.44 -11.78 11.09
N ASP A 27 -1.45 -12.58 11.27
CA ASP A 27 -0.07 -12.19 11.14
C ASP A 27 0.09 -11.28 9.92
N ALA A 28 -0.11 -9.98 10.11
CA ALA A 28 0.41 -8.99 9.19
C ALA A 28 1.92 -9.12 9.28
N GLY A 29 2.46 -10.01 8.43
CA GLY A 29 3.89 -10.11 8.17
C GLY A 29 4.76 -10.29 9.41
N ASN A 30 4.46 -11.26 10.27
CA ASN A 30 5.46 -11.74 11.21
C ASN A 30 6.51 -12.54 10.44
N PHE A 31 7.30 -11.85 9.60
CA PHE A 31 8.62 -12.33 9.21
C PHE A 31 9.57 -12.13 10.40
N ALA A 32 9.14 -12.62 11.56
CA ALA A 32 10.02 -12.81 12.72
C ALA A 32 10.78 -14.10 12.53
N SER A 33 11.68 -14.13 11.57
CA SER A 33 12.88 -14.92 11.63
C SER A 33 14.02 -13.93 11.79
N ASN A 34 14.55 -13.80 12.96
CA ASN A 34 15.87 -13.29 13.41
C ASN A 34 16.74 -12.42 12.48
N GLY A 35 16.14 -11.66 11.59
CA GLY A 35 16.78 -10.66 10.75
C GLY A 35 15.79 -9.54 10.58
N GLY A 36 16.08 -8.35 11.10
CA GLY A 36 15.18 -7.20 11.05
C GLY A 36 14.79 -6.89 9.60
N THR A 37 13.50 -7.04 9.30
CA THR A 37 12.95 -6.54 8.04
C THR A 37 12.71 -5.05 8.21
N GLY A 38 13.39 -4.24 7.40
CA GLY A 38 13.08 -2.81 7.32
C GLY A 38 11.69 -2.64 6.70
N THR A 39 10.79 -1.93 7.39
CA THR A 39 9.49 -1.56 6.83
C THR A 39 9.71 -0.41 5.83
N GLY A 40 9.72 -0.73 4.54
CA GLY A 40 9.74 0.28 3.48
C GLY A 40 8.33 0.78 3.15
N GLY A 41 8.22 2.01 2.63
CA GLY A 41 6.98 2.51 2.04
C GLY A 41 6.70 1.87 0.68
N SER A 42 5.52 2.11 0.14
CA SER A 42 5.11 1.57 -1.16
C SER A 42 5.88 2.15 -2.34
N THR A 43 6.54 3.30 -2.16
CA THR A 43 7.38 3.95 -3.17
C THR A 43 8.86 3.55 -3.05
N ALA A 44 9.20 2.59 -2.19
CA ALA A 44 10.57 2.15 -1.99
C ALA A 44 11.14 1.48 -3.25
N ARG A 45 12.44 1.70 -3.49
CA ARG A 45 13.22 1.03 -4.54
C ARG A 45 14.12 -0.09 -4.02
N PHE A 46 14.04 -0.37 -2.76
CA PHE A 46 14.74 -1.47 -2.11
C PHE A 46 13.93 -2.03 -0.95
N THR A 47 14.19 -3.28 -0.63
CA THR A 47 13.61 -3.94 0.55
C THR A 47 14.56 -5.00 1.08
N ILE A 48 14.43 -5.31 2.36
CA ILE A 48 15.18 -6.39 3.00
C ILE A 48 14.19 -7.49 3.38
N VAL A 49 14.49 -8.72 2.96
CA VAL A 49 13.76 -9.92 3.36
C VAL A 49 14.75 -10.95 3.87
N GLY A 50 14.67 -11.27 5.15
CA GLY A 50 15.67 -12.09 5.83
C GLY A 50 17.07 -11.47 5.71
N ASN A 51 18.02 -12.25 5.23
CA ASN A 51 19.41 -11.81 5.04
C ASN A 51 19.72 -11.30 3.62
N TYR A 52 18.71 -10.89 2.88
CA TYR A 52 18.88 -10.43 1.51
C TYR A 52 18.32 -9.03 1.31
N LEU A 53 19.11 -8.16 0.68
CA LEU A 53 18.69 -6.87 0.18
C LEU A 53 18.32 -7.01 -1.30
N TYR A 54 17.12 -6.62 -1.64
CA TYR A 54 16.60 -6.51 -2.99
C TYR A 54 16.53 -5.05 -3.39
N THR A 55 17.13 -4.70 -4.51
CA THR A 55 17.07 -3.34 -5.04
C THR A 55 16.59 -3.37 -6.49
N VAL A 56 15.82 -2.37 -6.89
CA VAL A 56 15.43 -2.22 -8.30
C VAL A 56 16.04 -0.95 -8.89
N ASP A 57 16.54 -1.07 -10.12
CA ASP A 57 16.80 0.06 -10.99
C ASP A 57 15.70 0.14 -12.06
N LYS A 58 15.90 0.92 -13.12
CA LYS A 58 14.87 1.09 -14.16
C LYS A 58 14.52 -0.21 -14.94
N GLN A 59 15.33 -1.25 -14.85
CA GLN A 59 15.18 -2.47 -15.65
C GLN A 59 15.43 -3.76 -14.88
N ASN A 60 16.18 -3.71 -13.78
CA ASN A 60 16.70 -4.89 -13.12
C ASN A 60 16.31 -4.95 -11.65
N LEU A 61 16.18 -6.18 -11.16
CA LEU A 61 16.17 -6.55 -9.75
C LEU A 61 17.55 -7.10 -9.40
N LYS A 62 18.22 -6.49 -8.43
CA LYS A 62 19.51 -6.95 -7.90
C LYS A 62 19.32 -7.53 -6.52
N VAL A 63 19.99 -8.63 -6.26
CA VAL A 63 19.96 -9.38 -5.00
C VAL A 63 21.33 -9.33 -4.35
N PHE A 64 21.39 -8.83 -3.13
CA PHE A 64 22.61 -8.82 -2.32
C PHE A 64 22.41 -9.67 -1.07
N SER A 65 23.40 -10.51 -0.76
CA SER A 65 23.49 -11.17 0.55
C SER A 65 23.99 -10.18 1.59
N LEU A 66 23.31 -10.14 2.73
CA LEU A 66 23.68 -9.37 3.92
C LEU A 66 24.28 -10.25 5.03
N SER A 67 24.81 -11.43 4.69
CA SER A 67 25.46 -12.32 5.67
C SER A 67 26.65 -11.63 6.34
N ASN A 68 27.34 -10.74 5.63
CA ASN A 68 28.26 -9.76 6.19
C ASN A 68 27.71 -8.35 5.89
N LEU A 69 27.21 -7.66 6.91
CA LEU A 69 26.63 -6.32 6.76
C LEU A 69 27.66 -5.26 6.35
N ALA A 70 28.94 -5.46 6.67
CA ALA A 70 30.00 -4.54 6.26
C ALA A 70 30.37 -4.67 4.78
N GLU A 71 30.10 -5.83 4.18
CA GLU A 71 30.43 -6.14 2.79
C GLU A 71 29.29 -6.91 2.13
N PRO A 72 28.19 -6.24 1.72
CA PRO A 72 27.10 -6.88 0.97
C PRO A 72 27.59 -7.46 -0.35
N VAL A 73 27.26 -8.72 -0.61
CA VAL A 73 27.71 -9.45 -1.81
C VAL A 73 26.58 -9.54 -2.82
N LEU A 74 26.80 -9.01 -4.03
CA LEU A 74 25.87 -9.19 -5.15
C LEU A 74 25.80 -10.68 -5.52
N LYS A 75 24.59 -11.26 -5.44
CA LYS A 75 24.30 -12.66 -5.77
C LYS A 75 23.70 -12.82 -7.14
N ASN A 76 22.82 -11.90 -7.54
CA ASN A 76 22.11 -12.02 -8.80
C ASN A 76 21.67 -10.64 -9.35
N THR A 77 21.48 -10.60 -10.66
CA THR A 77 20.82 -9.50 -11.37
C THR A 77 19.82 -10.10 -12.36
N VAL A 78 18.55 -9.85 -12.13
CA VAL A 78 17.43 -10.38 -12.91
C VAL A 78 16.82 -9.26 -13.73
N SER A 79 16.71 -9.43 -15.05
CA SER A 79 15.96 -8.49 -15.88
C SER A 79 14.47 -8.60 -15.59
N VAL A 80 13.86 -7.49 -15.17
CA VAL A 80 12.43 -7.42 -14.80
C VAL A 80 11.61 -6.90 -15.98
N GLY A 81 12.00 -5.77 -16.55
CA GLY A 81 11.25 -5.09 -17.58
C GLY A 81 11.76 -3.66 -17.78
N PHE A 82 10.87 -2.74 -18.09
CA PHE A 82 11.22 -1.34 -18.33
C PHE A 82 10.52 -0.41 -17.33
N GLU A 83 11.18 0.71 -17.06
CA GLU A 83 10.64 1.80 -16.22
C GLU A 83 10.13 1.30 -14.85
N ILE A 84 10.94 0.46 -14.19
CA ILE A 84 10.67 -0.03 -12.84
C ILE A 84 10.81 1.12 -11.85
N GLU A 85 9.83 1.23 -10.95
CA GLU A 85 9.75 2.34 -10.00
C GLU A 85 9.77 1.90 -8.53
N THR A 86 9.11 0.79 -8.20
CA THR A 86 8.88 0.41 -6.81
C THR A 86 9.04 -1.09 -6.60
N ILE A 87 9.33 -1.48 -5.34
CA ILE A 87 9.39 -2.87 -4.89
C ILE A 87 8.72 -3.01 -3.53
N TYR A 88 7.85 -3.99 -3.39
CA TYR A 88 7.16 -4.30 -2.14
C TYR A 88 7.24 -5.81 -1.84
N PRO A 89 7.73 -6.20 -0.65
CA PRO A 89 7.79 -7.60 -0.24
C PRO A 89 6.45 -8.04 0.37
N PHE A 90 6.00 -9.23 0.02
CA PHE A 90 4.86 -9.86 0.66
C PHE A 90 5.05 -11.39 0.70
N LYS A 91 5.20 -11.93 1.91
CA LYS A 91 5.54 -13.35 2.12
C LYS A 91 6.84 -13.71 1.37
N ASP A 92 6.81 -14.78 0.59
CA ASP A 92 7.87 -15.25 -0.28
C ASP A 92 7.86 -14.62 -1.68
N LYS A 93 7.32 -13.40 -1.80
CA LYS A 93 7.13 -12.72 -3.09
C LYS A 93 7.59 -11.27 -3.07
N LEU A 94 7.98 -10.78 -4.23
CA LEU A 94 8.20 -9.37 -4.50
C LEU A 94 7.19 -8.87 -5.53
N PHE A 95 6.52 -7.79 -5.20
CA PHE A 95 5.68 -7.03 -6.12
C PHE A 95 6.49 -5.83 -6.61
N ILE A 96 6.70 -5.75 -7.91
CA ILE A 96 7.56 -4.74 -8.53
C ILE A 96 6.70 -3.90 -9.47
N GLY A 97 6.49 -2.65 -9.10
CA GLY A 97 5.74 -1.69 -9.88
C GLY A 97 6.57 -1.07 -11.00
N SER A 98 5.97 -0.91 -12.16
CA SER A 98 6.51 -0.19 -13.30
C SER A 98 5.49 0.80 -13.84
N THR A 99 5.85 1.58 -14.85
CA THR A 99 4.92 2.51 -15.50
C THR A 99 3.78 1.83 -16.28
N SER A 100 3.72 0.52 -16.37
CA SER A 100 2.71 -0.19 -17.19
C SER A 100 2.09 -1.39 -16.52
N VAL A 101 2.80 -2.06 -15.64
CA VAL A 101 2.39 -3.32 -15.02
C VAL A 101 3.00 -3.50 -13.64
N VAL A 102 2.43 -4.39 -12.85
CA VAL A 102 3.06 -4.91 -11.64
C VAL A 102 3.59 -6.31 -11.93
N TYR A 103 4.90 -6.49 -11.83
CA TYR A 103 5.54 -7.81 -11.92
C TYR A 103 5.54 -8.49 -10.57
N ILE A 104 5.30 -9.79 -10.55
CA ILE A 104 5.31 -10.60 -9.34
C ILE A 104 6.40 -11.67 -9.46
N PHE A 105 7.33 -11.66 -8.50
CA PHE A 105 8.43 -12.60 -8.43
C PHE A 105 8.32 -13.47 -7.19
N SER A 106 8.67 -14.75 -7.30
CA SER A 106 8.96 -15.63 -6.15
C SER A 106 10.37 -15.37 -5.66
N ILE A 107 10.52 -15.35 -4.34
CA ILE A 107 11.82 -15.39 -3.63
C ILE A 107 11.90 -16.60 -2.69
N THR A 108 11.19 -17.68 -3.04
CA THR A 108 11.32 -18.97 -2.33
C THR A 108 12.79 -19.42 -2.32
N ASN A 109 13.52 -19.23 -3.43
CA ASN A 109 14.96 -19.17 -3.45
C ASN A 109 15.39 -17.69 -3.44
N PRO A 110 15.88 -17.16 -2.30
CA PRO A 110 16.16 -15.73 -2.18
C PRO A 110 17.21 -15.21 -3.16
N GLU A 111 18.18 -16.03 -3.56
CA GLU A 111 19.25 -15.64 -4.48
C GLU A 111 18.84 -15.69 -5.96
N ILE A 112 17.75 -16.42 -6.27
CA ILE A 112 17.27 -16.63 -7.65
C ILE A 112 15.78 -16.27 -7.74
N PRO A 113 15.43 -14.97 -7.73
CA PRO A 113 14.04 -14.56 -7.94
C PRO A 113 13.50 -15.02 -9.29
N GLU A 114 12.32 -15.66 -9.29
CA GLU A 114 11.65 -16.16 -10.48
C GLU A 114 10.37 -15.40 -10.76
N ARG A 115 10.15 -14.96 -12.01
CA ARG A 115 8.91 -14.31 -12.39
C ARG A 115 7.76 -15.31 -12.37
N LEU A 116 6.72 -15.01 -11.59
CA LEU A 116 5.49 -15.80 -11.51
C LEU A 116 4.43 -15.28 -12.48
N SER A 117 4.25 -13.95 -12.52
CA SER A 117 3.17 -13.34 -13.29
C SER A 117 3.35 -11.84 -13.45
N THR A 118 2.36 -11.25 -14.12
CA THR A 118 2.25 -9.80 -14.32
C THR A 118 0.79 -9.40 -14.13
N ALA A 119 0.54 -8.43 -13.24
CA ALA A 119 -0.77 -7.83 -13.06
C ALA A 119 -0.90 -6.58 -13.94
N ILE A 120 -1.98 -6.52 -14.71
CA ILE A 120 -2.27 -5.43 -15.64
C ILE A 120 -3.60 -4.79 -15.24
N SER A 121 -3.69 -3.46 -15.32
CA SER A 121 -4.98 -2.78 -15.22
C SER A 121 -5.52 -2.51 -16.64
N PRO A 122 -6.73 -2.98 -16.95
CA PRO A 122 -7.36 -2.68 -18.23
C PRO A 122 -7.82 -1.23 -18.36
N ASN A 123 -7.92 -0.52 -17.25
CA ASN A 123 -8.50 0.82 -17.20
C ASN A 123 -7.48 1.94 -17.47
N VAL A 124 -6.20 1.67 -17.27
CA VAL A 124 -5.14 2.68 -17.35
C VAL A 124 -3.90 2.08 -18.01
N LEU A 125 -3.38 2.70 -19.08
CA LEU A 125 -2.34 2.11 -19.92
C LEU A 125 -0.92 2.52 -19.55
N ARG A 126 -0.71 3.71 -18.98
CA ARG A 126 0.63 4.21 -18.55
C ARG A 126 0.48 4.99 -17.26
N ARG A 127 1.39 4.80 -16.29
CA ARG A 127 1.21 5.30 -14.93
C ARG A 127 2.47 5.15 -14.08
N CYS A 128 2.47 5.79 -12.91
CA CYS A 128 3.43 5.56 -11.85
C CYS A 128 2.75 4.73 -10.76
N ASP A 129 3.26 3.55 -10.45
CA ASP A 129 2.52 2.49 -9.75
C ASP A 129 3.17 1.98 -8.46
N PRO A 130 3.01 2.65 -7.31
CA PRO A 130 3.20 1.98 -6.03
C PRO A 130 2.18 0.86 -5.82
N VAL A 131 2.65 -0.26 -5.28
CA VAL A 131 1.83 -1.43 -4.97
C VAL A 131 2.15 -1.97 -3.59
N ILE A 132 1.12 -2.41 -2.89
CA ILE A 132 1.23 -3.18 -1.64
C ILE A 132 0.32 -4.41 -1.72
N ALA A 133 0.65 -5.44 -0.96
CA ALA A 133 -0.15 -6.66 -0.91
C ALA A 133 -0.36 -7.13 0.53
N ARG A 134 -1.52 -7.72 0.79
CA ARG A 134 -1.84 -8.42 2.03
C ARG A 134 -2.81 -9.58 1.73
N ASP A 135 -2.67 -10.67 2.46
CA ASP A 135 -3.54 -11.85 2.36
C ASP A 135 -3.75 -12.31 0.91
N THR A 136 -4.91 -12.02 0.34
CA THR A 136 -5.34 -12.38 -1.01
C THR A 136 -5.55 -11.18 -1.92
N VAL A 137 -5.20 -9.98 -1.45
CA VAL A 137 -5.48 -8.72 -2.14
C VAL A 137 -4.21 -7.90 -2.34
N ALA A 138 -4.05 -7.32 -3.52
CA ALA A 138 -3.07 -6.25 -3.76
C ALA A 138 -3.79 -4.94 -4.09
N TYR A 139 -3.22 -3.84 -3.62
CA TYR A 139 -3.68 -2.48 -3.86
C TYR A 139 -2.59 -1.72 -4.60
N ALA A 140 -2.95 -1.03 -5.67
CA ALA A 140 -2.03 -0.18 -6.42
C ALA A 140 -2.65 1.19 -6.68
N THR A 141 -1.87 2.24 -6.48
CA THR A 141 -2.24 3.58 -6.91
C THR A 141 -1.68 3.82 -8.30
N LEU A 142 -2.56 3.98 -9.27
CA LEU A 142 -2.21 4.17 -10.66
C LEU A 142 -2.38 5.63 -11.00
N ARG A 143 -1.29 6.40 -10.96
CA ARG A 143 -1.30 7.84 -11.21
C ARG A 143 -1.00 8.11 -12.68
N THR A 144 -1.85 8.94 -13.29
CA THR A 144 -1.64 9.44 -14.65
C THR A 144 -1.63 10.97 -14.62
N ASN A 145 -0.56 11.57 -15.07
CA ASN A 145 -0.42 13.01 -15.27
C ASN A 145 0.59 13.26 -16.40
N SER A 146 1.03 14.50 -16.61
CA SER A 146 2.00 14.84 -17.65
C SER A 146 3.33 14.08 -17.52
N GLU A 147 3.72 13.71 -16.30
CA GLU A 147 4.97 12.97 -16.01
C GLU A 147 4.73 11.45 -16.07
N CYS A 148 3.52 10.99 -15.74
CA CYS A 148 3.14 9.59 -15.61
C CYS A 148 2.10 9.23 -16.69
N GLY A 149 2.54 9.11 -17.95
CA GLY A 149 1.73 8.57 -19.04
C GLY A 149 0.76 9.52 -19.75
N GLY A 150 0.62 10.77 -19.30
CA GLY A 150 -0.16 11.82 -19.99
C GLY A 150 -1.69 11.62 -19.95
N GLY A 151 -2.20 10.68 -19.13
CA GLY A 151 -3.63 10.45 -18.96
C GLY A 151 -4.27 11.41 -17.96
N THR A 152 -5.60 11.39 -17.90
CA THR A 152 -6.40 12.23 -16.98
C THR A 152 -7.09 11.44 -15.87
N GLN A 153 -7.02 10.11 -15.90
CA GLN A 153 -7.70 9.25 -14.95
C GLN A 153 -6.69 8.49 -14.08
N SER A 154 -6.60 8.86 -12.82
CA SER A 154 -5.86 8.14 -11.80
C SER A 154 -6.80 7.30 -10.95
N ILE A 155 -6.35 6.13 -10.49
CA ILE A 155 -7.19 5.19 -9.73
C ILE A 155 -6.44 4.55 -8.57
N LEU A 156 -7.20 4.08 -7.57
CA LEU A 156 -6.83 2.99 -6.67
C LEU A 156 -7.37 1.70 -7.29
N ALA A 157 -6.50 0.84 -7.76
CA ALA A 157 -6.84 -0.47 -8.30
C ALA A 157 -6.72 -1.54 -7.21
N VAL A 158 -7.63 -2.52 -7.22
CA VAL A 158 -7.68 -3.64 -6.28
C VAL A 158 -7.66 -4.95 -7.03
N TYR A 159 -6.68 -5.78 -6.73
CA TYR A 159 -6.46 -7.06 -7.40
C TYR A 159 -6.69 -8.24 -6.46
N ASP A 160 -7.35 -9.27 -6.98
CA ASP A 160 -7.36 -10.60 -6.41
C ASP A 160 -6.05 -11.31 -6.77
N ILE A 161 -5.27 -11.69 -5.77
CA ILE A 161 -3.99 -12.39 -5.92
C ILE A 161 -4.03 -13.81 -5.35
N ARG A 162 -5.22 -14.39 -5.12
CA ARG A 162 -5.35 -15.80 -4.69
C ARG A 162 -4.70 -16.75 -5.70
N ASN A 163 -4.91 -16.50 -6.97
CA ASN A 163 -4.14 -17.12 -8.03
C ASN A 163 -3.02 -16.17 -8.44
N ILE A 164 -1.86 -16.32 -7.83
CA ILE A 164 -0.71 -15.45 -8.07
C ILE A 164 -0.16 -15.56 -9.51
N ALA A 165 -0.43 -16.65 -10.20
CA ALA A 165 -0.05 -16.83 -11.60
C ALA A 165 -0.97 -16.04 -12.56
N ASN A 166 -2.17 -15.65 -12.11
CA ASN A 166 -3.13 -14.88 -12.89
C ASN A 166 -3.88 -13.87 -12.00
N PRO A 167 -3.23 -12.79 -11.56
CA PRO A 167 -3.87 -11.74 -10.79
C PRO A 167 -4.98 -11.06 -11.58
N VAL A 168 -6.12 -10.79 -10.92
CA VAL A 168 -7.30 -10.21 -11.59
C VAL A 168 -7.72 -8.92 -10.88
N GLN A 169 -7.80 -7.82 -11.62
CA GLN A 169 -8.39 -6.60 -11.09
C GLN A 169 -9.88 -6.81 -10.81
N LYS A 170 -10.29 -6.65 -9.56
CA LYS A 170 -11.68 -6.81 -9.11
C LYS A 170 -12.46 -5.52 -9.12
N THR A 171 -11.84 -4.45 -8.66
CA THR A 171 -12.47 -3.14 -8.60
C THR A 171 -11.43 -2.03 -8.70
N PHE A 172 -11.92 -0.80 -8.88
CA PHE A 172 -11.10 0.41 -8.79
C PHE A 172 -11.90 1.58 -8.22
N ARG A 173 -11.21 2.61 -7.78
CA ARG A 173 -11.78 3.90 -7.36
C ARG A 173 -11.03 5.02 -8.04
N ASN A 174 -11.76 5.97 -8.63
CA ASN A 174 -11.14 7.18 -9.17
C ASN A 174 -10.52 7.98 -8.03
N LEU A 175 -9.30 8.42 -8.23
CA LEU A 175 -8.55 9.26 -7.30
C LEU A 175 -7.98 10.48 -8.03
N GLN A 176 -7.76 11.54 -7.27
CA GLN A 176 -7.05 12.70 -7.77
C GLN A 176 -5.60 12.63 -7.29
N GLU A 177 -4.65 12.55 -8.25
CA GLU A 177 -3.21 12.57 -7.99
C GLU A 177 -2.77 11.66 -6.81
N PRO A 178 -3.02 10.33 -6.88
CA PRO A 178 -2.56 9.41 -5.84
C PRO A 178 -1.06 9.16 -5.95
N TYR A 179 -0.43 8.94 -4.80
CA TYR A 179 0.96 8.60 -4.63
C TYR A 179 1.08 7.28 -3.88
N GLY A 180 1.98 7.20 -2.89
CA GLY A 180 2.17 6.00 -2.09
C GLY A 180 0.97 5.62 -1.22
N LEU A 181 0.99 4.40 -0.74
CA LEU A 181 -0.08 3.83 0.07
C LEU A 181 0.49 2.87 1.13
N GLY A 182 -0.25 2.71 2.21
CA GLY A 182 0.08 1.78 3.29
C GLY A 182 -1.18 1.32 4.01
N PHE A 183 -1.15 0.20 4.68
CA PHE A 183 -2.29 -0.27 5.47
C PHE A 183 -1.89 -0.61 6.90
N ALA A 184 -2.83 -0.43 7.82
CA ALA A 184 -2.77 -0.95 9.18
C ALA A 184 -4.13 -1.57 9.53
N ASP A 185 -4.11 -2.82 9.97
CA ASP A 185 -5.31 -3.63 10.21
C ASP A 185 -6.27 -3.59 8.99
N THR A 186 -7.47 -3.07 9.16
CA THR A 186 -8.49 -2.96 8.10
C THR A 186 -8.61 -1.54 7.54
N CYS A 187 -7.60 -0.70 7.72
CA CYS A 187 -7.53 0.63 7.13
C CYS A 187 -6.40 0.75 6.11
N LEU A 188 -6.73 1.29 4.96
CA LEU A 188 -5.80 1.66 3.90
C LEU A 188 -5.65 3.18 3.89
N TYR A 189 -4.42 3.64 3.88
CA TYR A 189 -4.05 5.05 3.76
C TYR A 189 -3.48 5.27 2.36
N VAL A 190 -3.98 6.27 1.67
CA VAL A 190 -3.52 6.63 0.33
C VAL A 190 -3.07 8.09 0.33
N ALA A 191 -1.79 8.29 0.10
CA ALA A 191 -1.21 9.62 -0.09
C ALA A 191 -1.73 10.24 -1.37
N THR A 192 -2.14 11.50 -1.32
CA THR A 192 -2.58 12.27 -2.50
C THR A 192 -2.01 13.68 -2.45
N GLN A 193 -2.10 14.38 -3.56
CA GLN A 193 -1.69 15.79 -3.64
C GLN A 193 -2.51 16.71 -2.70
N THR A 194 -3.72 16.31 -2.35
CA THR A 194 -4.66 17.14 -1.57
C THR A 194 -4.85 16.67 -0.14
N GLY A 195 -4.08 15.68 0.32
CA GLY A 195 -4.16 15.15 1.67
C GLY A 195 -4.01 13.63 1.72
N LEU A 196 -4.31 13.07 2.87
CA LEU A 196 -4.25 11.65 3.13
C LEU A 196 -5.67 11.06 3.13
N ASN A 197 -5.97 10.21 2.16
CA ASN A 197 -7.24 9.50 2.10
C ASN A 197 -7.20 8.22 2.93
N VAL A 198 -8.24 8.01 3.72
CA VAL A 198 -8.41 6.82 4.57
C VAL A 198 -9.59 6.00 4.06
N TYR A 199 -9.35 4.71 3.86
CA TYR A 199 -10.37 3.76 3.42
C TYR A 199 -10.49 2.60 4.41
N SER A 200 -11.69 2.10 4.62
CA SER A 200 -11.90 0.78 5.22
C SER A 200 -11.70 -0.30 4.15
N ILE A 201 -10.88 -1.30 4.46
CA ILE A 201 -10.66 -2.49 3.64
C ILE A 201 -11.14 -3.76 4.36
N ALA A 202 -12.11 -3.61 5.27
CA ALA A 202 -12.74 -4.72 5.96
C ALA A 202 -13.54 -5.62 5.01
N THR A 203 -14.06 -5.06 3.92
CA THR A 203 -14.72 -5.83 2.85
C THR A 203 -13.71 -6.11 1.75
N GLU A 204 -13.50 -7.38 1.46
CA GLU A 204 -12.58 -7.83 0.42
C GLU A 204 -12.93 -7.20 -0.93
N TYR A 205 -11.92 -6.73 -1.65
CA TYR A 205 -11.99 -6.06 -2.95
C TYR A 205 -12.84 -4.79 -3.02
N ASN A 206 -13.39 -4.28 -1.92
CA ASN A 206 -14.24 -3.09 -1.93
C ASN A 206 -13.79 -2.05 -0.89
N PRO A 207 -12.72 -1.29 -1.15
CA PRO A 207 -12.32 -0.20 -0.27
C PRO A 207 -13.45 0.83 -0.13
N VAL A 208 -13.86 1.10 1.12
CA VAL A 208 -14.89 2.10 1.44
C VAL A 208 -14.21 3.35 1.95
N PHE A 209 -14.41 4.47 1.27
CA PHE A 209 -13.87 5.76 1.68
C PHE A 209 -14.43 6.18 3.04
N LEU A 210 -13.57 6.53 3.97
CA LEU A 210 -13.93 7.03 5.29
C LEU A 210 -13.80 8.54 5.38
N ARG A 211 -12.61 9.06 5.06
CA ARG A 211 -12.31 10.49 5.18
C ARG A 211 -11.02 10.88 4.46
N THR A 212 -10.81 12.16 4.32
CA THR A 212 -9.51 12.75 3.97
C THR A 212 -8.99 13.52 5.17
N ILE A 213 -7.78 13.22 5.60
CA ILE A 213 -7.01 14.04 6.54
C ILE A 213 -6.30 15.10 5.68
N ARG A 214 -6.72 16.34 5.83
CA ARG A 214 -6.14 17.44 5.05
C ARG A 214 -5.04 18.10 5.87
N ASN A 215 -3.89 18.19 5.23
CA ASN A 215 -2.82 19.10 5.58
C ASN A 215 -2.53 19.91 4.30
N GLN A 216 -1.96 21.09 4.39
CA GLN A 216 -1.62 21.91 3.21
C GLN A 216 -0.45 21.35 2.41
N ASP A 217 0.17 20.26 2.89
CA ASP A 217 1.31 19.60 2.27
C ASP A 217 0.86 18.49 1.32
N TRP A 218 1.63 18.26 0.26
CA TRP A 218 1.48 17.08 -0.58
C TRP A 218 2.04 15.86 0.14
N PHE A 219 1.30 14.77 0.12
CA PHE A 219 1.74 13.48 0.63
C PHE A 219 2.30 12.64 -0.52
N PHE A 220 3.52 12.13 -0.34
CA PHE A 220 4.17 11.27 -1.33
C PHE A 220 4.11 9.79 -0.95
N ASP A 221 4.26 9.46 0.33
CA ASP A 221 4.18 8.08 0.81
C ASP A 221 3.78 8.02 2.28
N VAL A 222 3.32 6.85 2.71
CA VAL A 222 2.92 6.59 4.08
C VAL A 222 3.40 5.22 4.54
N ILE A 223 3.94 5.17 5.74
CA ILE A 223 4.46 3.96 6.37
C ILE A 223 3.77 3.77 7.72
N PRO A 224 2.82 2.85 7.86
CA PRO A 224 2.30 2.46 9.16
C PRO A 224 3.37 1.72 9.96
N TYR A 225 3.61 2.18 11.19
CA TYR A 225 4.56 1.58 12.12
C TYR A 225 3.96 1.52 13.52
N GLY A 226 3.49 0.37 13.93
CA GLY A 226 2.75 0.20 15.18
C GLY A 226 1.49 1.09 15.21
N ASN A 227 1.41 1.97 16.20
CA ASN A 227 0.33 2.95 16.31
C ASN A 227 0.69 4.32 15.73
N THR A 228 1.78 4.41 14.98
CA THR A 228 2.21 5.64 14.32
C THR A 228 2.10 5.48 12.80
N LEU A 229 1.57 6.47 12.11
CA LEU A 229 1.67 6.58 10.66
C LEU A 229 2.72 7.64 10.35
N ILE A 230 3.77 7.22 9.66
CA ILE A 230 4.83 8.09 9.17
C ILE A 230 4.45 8.51 7.76
N ALA A 231 4.27 9.80 7.53
CA ALA A 231 3.85 10.32 6.24
C ALA A 231 4.93 11.24 5.67
N TRP A 232 5.46 10.88 4.50
CA TRP A 232 6.39 11.73 3.77
C TRP A 232 5.61 12.76 2.96
N THR A 233 5.97 14.02 3.14
CA THR A 233 5.34 15.18 2.48
C THR A 233 6.38 16.01 1.72
N LYS A 234 5.93 17.02 0.98
CA LYS A 234 6.81 17.93 0.24
C LYS A 234 7.81 18.64 1.15
N ASP A 235 7.40 19.00 2.36
CA ASP A 235 8.19 19.84 3.26
C ASP A 235 8.57 19.10 4.56
N GLY A 236 8.85 17.79 4.48
CA GLY A 236 9.30 16.99 5.62
C GLY A 236 8.44 15.76 5.90
N VAL A 237 8.45 15.30 7.13
CA VAL A 237 7.74 14.11 7.57
C VAL A 237 6.70 14.48 8.63
N ILE A 238 5.48 13.99 8.47
CA ILE A 238 4.42 14.14 9.46
C ILE A 238 4.18 12.81 10.15
N LEU A 239 4.02 12.86 11.47
CA LEU A 239 3.63 11.71 12.28
C LEU A 239 2.17 11.87 12.70
N PHE A 240 1.40 10.78 12.55
CA PHE A 240 0.03 10.67 13.04
C PHE A 240 -0.07 9.51 14.03
N ASP A 241 -0.86 9.68 15.07
CA ASP A 241 -1.35 8.59 15.91
C ASP A 241 -2.48 7.87 15.15
N ILE A 242 -2.28 6.58 14.94
CA ILE A 242 -3.26 5.68 14.34
C ILE A 242 -3.75 4.62 15.33
N THR A 243 -3.79 4.91 16.63
CA THR A 243 -4.48 4.05 17.61
C THR A 243 -5.93 3.83 17.16
N ASN A 244 -6.61 4.88 16.71
CA ASN A 244 -7.83 4.76 15.91
C ASN A 244 -7.46 4.78 14.42
N LYS A 245 -7.36 3.58 13.81
CA LYS A 245 -6.90 3.41 12.42
C LYS A 245 -7.74 4.20 11.41
N GLY A 246 -9.05 4.33 11.65
CA GLY A 246 -9.95 5.08 10.76
C GLY A 246 -9.88 6.59 10.92
N ASN A 247 -9.17 7.10 11.94
CA ASN A 247 -9.08 8.52 12.23
C ASN A 247 -7.69 8.93 12.70
N PRO A 248 -6.69 8.97 11.82
CA PRO A 248 -5.34 9.43 12.14
C PRO A 248 -5.36 10.81 12.79
N ALA A 249 -4.74 10.93 13.96
CA ALA A 249 -4.60 12.19 14.68
C ALA A 249 -3.19 12.75 14.51
N PHE A 250 -3.07 14.03 14.16
CA PHE A 250 -1.77 14.70 14.00
C PHE A 250 -0.98 14.66 15.32
N ILE A 251 0.29 14.25 15.27
CA ILE A 251 1.24 14.31 16.39
C ILE A 251 2.21 15.48 16.20
N THR A 252 3.00 15.42 15.14
CA THR A 252 4.05 16.42 14.88
C THR A 252 4.49 16.42 13.42
N LYS A 253 5.17 17.49 13.01
CA LYS A 253 5.88 17.59 11.74
C LYS A 253 7.37 17.75 12.01
N ILE A 254 8.17 16.97 11.32
CA ILE A 254 9.62 17.02 11.31
C ILE A 254 10.04 17.63 9.97
N ILE A 255 10.78 18.72 10.01
CA ILE A 255 11.25 19.47 8.83
C ILE A 255 12.72 19.13 8.57
#